data_5cb4d7819dae566bc6062eb0575a867b
#
_entry.id   5cb4d7819dae566bc6062eb0575a867b
#
_cell.length_a   1.000
_cell.length_b   1.000
_cell.length_c   1.000
_cell.angle_alpha   90.00
_cell.angle_beta   90.00
_cell.angle_gamma   90.00
#
_symmetry.space_group_name_H-M   'P 1'
#
loop_
_entity.id
_entity.type
_entity.pdbx_description
1 polymer ?
#
loop_
_entity_poly.entity_id
_entity_poly.type
_entity_poly.pdbx_seq_one_letter_code
_entity_poly.pdbx_strand_id
1 'polypeptide(L)'
;MLKSMKMNYNTHTLANGLRIIHLPSAQPVVYCGYAVGAGTRDEELGREEGMAHFCEHITFKGTERRSSMQILGHLESVGGDLNAFTNKEETVYHAAVLKENID
;
A
#
# COMPACT_ATOMS: atom_id res chain seq x y z
N MET A 1 -24.08 -6.30 15.51
CA MET A 1 -24.39 -5.66 14.22
C MET A 1 -23.59 -4.42 14.02
N LEU A 2 -22.96 -4.30 12.86
CA LEU A 2 -22.04 -3.20 12.59
C LEU A 2 -22.70 -1.94 12.02
N LYS A 3 -24.01 -1.95 11.85
CA LYS A 3 -24.76 -0.86 11.21
C LYS A 3 -24.58 0.51 11.87
N SER A 4 -24.24 0.54 13.14
CA SER A 4 -24.05 1.78 13.89
C SER A 4 -22.65 2.38 13.72
N MET A 5 -21.73 1.63 13.12
CA MET A 5 -20.35 2.05 12.93
C MET A 5 -20.24 2.94 11.71
N LYS A 6 -20.59 4.20 11.87
CA LYS A 6 -20.33 5.20 10.83
C LYS A 6 -18.91 5.72 10.98
N MET A 7 -18.07 5.39 10.04
CA MET A 7 -16.74 5.96 9.98
C MET A 7 -16.78 7.27 9.20
N ASN A 8 -16.40 8.36 9.86
CA ASN A 8 -16.31 9.66 9.23
C ASN A 8 -14.96 9.76 8.53
N TYR A 9 -14.94 9.44 7.26
CA TYR A 9 -13.72 9.56 6.46
C TYR A 9 -13.92 10.57 5.33
N ASN A 10 -12.80 11.15 4.92
CA ASN A 10 -12.77 12.11 3.83
C ASN A 10 -12.37 11.40 2.55
N THR A 11 -12.93 11.82 1.43
CA THR A 11 -12.54 11.28 0.12
C THR A 11 -12.15 12.42 -0.79
N HIS A 12 -11.18 12.14 -1.65
CA HIS A 12 -10.72 13.10 -2.65
C HIS A 12 -10.21 12.34 -3.88
N THR A 13 -10.47 12.89 -5.05
CA THR A 13 -9.96 12.31 -6.29
C THR A 13 -9.05 13.32 -6.96
N LEU A 14 -7.81 12.92 -7.22
CA LEU A 14 -6.85 13.76 -7.91
C LEU A 14 -7.18 13.85 -9.42
N ALA A 15 -6.61 14.85 -10.08
CA ALA A 15 -6.86 15.07 -11.50
C ALA A 15 -6.48 13.87 -12.37
N ASN A 16 -5.51 13.07 -11.94
CA ASN A 16 -5.08 11.85 -12.64
C ASN A 16 -5.97 10.63 -12.37
N GLY A 17 -7.04 10.79 -11.56
CA GLY A 17 -7.94 9.70 -11.24
C GLY A 17 -7.61 8.94 -9.96
N LEU A 18 -6.49 9.23 -9.32
CA LEU A 18 -6.14 8.58 -8.05
C LEU A 18 -7.12 9.00 -6.96
N ARG A 19 -7.73 8.03 -6.30
CA ARG A 19 -8.68 8.28 -5.20
C ARG A 19 -7.96 8.17 -3.87
N ILE A 20 -8.24 9.12 -2.99
CA ILE A 20 -7.66 9.16 -1.65
C ILE A 20 -8.78 9.02 -0.64
N ILE A 21 -8.60 8.13 0.33
CA ILE A 21 -9.51 7.98 1.47
C ILE A 21 -8.70 8.30 2.72
N HIS A 22 -9.19 9.25 3.50
CA HIS A 22 -8.51 9.71 4.70
C HIS A 22 -9.41 9.55 5.91
N LEU A 23 -8.96 8.80 6.90
CA LEU A 23 -9.63 8.63 8.17
C LEU A 23 -8.80 9.29 9.27
N PRO A 24 -9.21 10.46 9.77
CA PRO A 24 -8.49 11.13 10.86
C PRO A 24 -8.48 10.28 12.13
N SER A 25 -7.36 10.27 12.83
CA SER A 25 -7.20 9.54 14.08
C SER A 25 -6.32 10.34 15.04
N ALA A 26 -6.61 10.23 16.32
CA ALA A 26 -5.80 10.84 17.37
C ALA A 26 -4.63 9.95 17.81
N GLN A 27 -4.53 8.75 17.25
CA GLN A 27 -3.46 7.83 17.62
C GLN A 27 -2.09 8.29 17.11
N PRO A 28 -1.01 7.91 17.82
CA PRO A 28 0.34 8.31 17.41
C PRO A 28 0.87 7.58 16.18
N VAL A 29 0.25 6.46 15.80
CA VAL A 29 0.65 5.67 14.64
C VAL A 29 -0.27 5.96 13.47
N VAL A 30 0.32 6.19 12.30
CA VAL A 30 -0.40 6.41 11.04
C VAL A 30 -0.26 5.17 10.17
N TYR A 31 -1.38 4.72 9.62
CA TYR A 31 -1.42 3.64 8.64
C TYR A 31 -1.73 4.22 7.28
N CYS A 32 -0.90 3.91 6.29
CA CYS A 32 -1.12 4.40 4.93
C CYS A 32 -0.84 3.29 3.93
N GLY A 33 -1.41 3.41 2.74
CA GLY A 33 -1.19 2.40 1.72
C GLY A 33 -1.74 2.79 0.37
N TYR A 34 -1.33 2.01 -0.62
CA TYR A 34 -1.84 2.09 -1.99
C TYR A 34 -2.48 0.76 -2.34
N ALA A 35 -3.71 0.82 -2.85
CA ALA A 35 -4.40 -0.35 -3.37
C ALA A 35 -4.50 -0.24 -4.88
N VAL A 36 -4.00 -1.26 -5.56
CA VAL A 36 -4.08 -1.36 -7.02
C VAL A 36 -5.14 -2.39 -7.36
N GLY A 37 -6.11 -2.03 -8.20
CA GLY A 37 -7.22 -2.90 -8.57
C GLY A 37 -6.83 -3.99 -9.56
N ALA A 38 -5.74 -4.68 -9.30
CA ALA A 38 -5.24 -5.79 -10.11
C ALA A 38 -4.65 -6.85 -9.20
N GLY A 39 -5.04 -8.08 -9.39
CA GLY A 39 -4.57 -9.21 -8.61
C GLY A 39 -4.44 -10.46 -9.47
N THR A 40 -4.34 -11.63 -8.84
CA THR A 40 -4.11 -12.88 -9.56
C THR A 40 -5.25 -13.25 -10.51
N ARG A 41 -6.46 -12.78 -10.24
CA ARG A 41 -7.61 -13.04 -11.12
C ARG A 41 -7.48 -12.37 -12.49
N ASP A 42 -6.72 -11.28 -12.56
CA ASP A 42 -6.50 -10.51 -13.78
C ASP A 42 -5.41 -11.11 -14.67
N GLU A 43 -4.72 -12.15 -14.20
CA GLU A 43 -3.65 -12.79 -14.93
C GLU A 43 -4.19 -13.71 -16.03
N GLU A 44 -3.57 -13.66 -17.19
CA GLU A 44 -3.89 -14.53 -18.30
C GLU A 44 -3.32 -15.93 -18.04
N LEU A 45 -4.18 -16.93 -17.99
CA LEU A 45 -3.78 -18.31 -17.72
C LEU A 45 -2.79 -18.82 -18.78
N GLY A 46 -1.75 -19.49 -18.31
CA GLY A 46 -0.70 -20.05 -19.16
C GLY A 46 0.31 -19.05 -19.66
N ARG A 47 0.14 -17.76 -19.35
CA ARG A 47 1.04 -16.70 -19.83
C ARG A 47 1.49 -15.75 -18.73
N GLU A 48 0.58 -15.38 -17.86
CA GLU A 48 0.84 -14.39 -16.84
C GLU A 48 0.76 -14.93 -15.41
N GLU A 49 0.73 -16.24 -15.27
CA GLU A 49 0.64 -16.86 -13.93
C GLU A 49 1.78 -16.40 -13.03
N GLY A 50 1.42 -15.91 -11.85
CA GLY A 50 2.38 -15.37 -10.88
C GLY A 50 2.81 -13.93 -11.15
N MET A 51 2.31 -13.29 -12.20
CA MET A 51 2.73 -11.93 -12.59
C MET A 51 2.45 -10.92 -11.51
N ALA A 52 1.25 -10.95 -10.91
CA ALA A 52 0.88 -9.99 -9.89
C ALA A 52 1.79 -10.09 -8.66
N HIS A 53 2.06 -11.31 -8.21
CA HIS A 53 2.96 -11.56 -7.10
C HIS A 53 4.40 -11.15 -7.42
N PHE A 54 4.83 -11.43 -8.64
CA PHE A 54 6.16 -11.03 -9.10
C PHE A 54 6.32 -9.51 -9.14
N CYS A 55 5.32 -8.79 -9.63
CA CYS A 55 5.31 -7.33 -9.65
C CYS A 55 5.39 -6.76 -8.23
N GLU A 56 4.70 -7.38 -7.28
CA GLU A 56 4.78 -7.01 -5.87
C GLU A 56 6.23 -7.11 -5.38
N HIS A 57 6.90 -8.23 -5.65
CA HIS A 57 8.29 -8.44 -5.25
C HIS A 57 9.24 -7.43 -5.90
N ILE A 58 9.08 -7.17 -7.20
CA ILE A 58 9.95 -6.25 -7.93
C ILE A 58 9.92 -4.84 -7.33
N THR A 59 8.76 -4.42 -6.83
CA THR A 59 8.58 -3.08 -6.25
C THR A 59 9.57 -2.84 -5.10
N PHE A 60 9.97 -3.89 -4.38
CA PHE A 60 10.90 -3.80 -3.27
C PHE A 60 12.36 -4.06 -3.66
N LYS A 61 12.66 -4.29 -4.93
CA LYS A 61 14.00 -4.66 -5.39
C LYS A 61 14.86 -3.48 -5.81
N GLY A 62 14.28 -2.32 -5.95
CA GLY A 62 15.02 -1.11 -6.27
C GLY A 62 14.30 -0.18 -7.22
N THR A 63 14.77 1.04 -7.25
CA THR A 63 14.35 2.09 -8.17
C THR A 63 15.60 2.75 -8.73
N GLU A 64 15.44 3.73 -9.60
CA GLU A 64 16.58 4.49 -10.12
C GLU A 64 17.36 5.21 -9.02
N ARG A 65 16.70 5.55 -7.92
CA ARG A 65 17.30 6.36 -6.85
C ARG A 65 17.60 5.58 -5.57
N ARG A 66 17.04 4.39 -5.43
CA ARG A 66 17.16 3.60 -4.18
C ARG A 66 17.41 2.14 -4.47
N SER A 67 18.38 1.57 -3.77
CA SER A 67 18.61 0.13 -3.80
C SER A 67 17.54 -0.60 -2.98
N SER A 68 17.50 -1.93 -3.11
CA SER A 68 16.62 -2.77 -2.31
C SER A 68 16.79 -2.53 -0.81
N MET A 69 18.04 -2.44 -0.34
CA MET A 69 18.32 -2.19 1.07
C MET A 69 17.83 -0.82 1.52
N GLN A 70 17.95 0.18 0.66
CA GLN A 70 17.48 1.53 0.98
C GLN A 70 15.95 1.58 1.08
N ILE A 71 15.25 0.86 0.20
CA ILE A 71 13.79 0.79 0.26
C ILE A 71 13.34 0.14 1.56
N LEU A 72 13.89 -1.03 1.88
CA LEU A 72 13.51 -1.77 3.08
C LEU A 72 13.94 -1.05 4.36
N GLY A 73 15.10 -0.44 4.35
CA GLY A 73 15.65 0.24 5.53
C GLY A 73 15.09 1.63 5.79
N HIS A 74 14.46 2.25 4.81
CA HIS A 74 14.00 3.64 4.94
C HIS A 74 13.01 3.83 6.08
N LEU A 75 12.01 2.96 6.18
CA LEU A 75 11.04 3.00 7.27
C LEU A 75 11.57 2.31 8.53
N GLU A 76 12.37 1.27 8.41
CA GLU A 76 12.95 0.59 9.57
C GLU A 76 13.81 1.53 10.41
N SER A 77 14.51 2.47 9.76
CA SER A 77 15.36 3.44 10.46
C SER A 77 14.60 4.31 11.45
N VAL A 78 13.29 4.45 11.26
CA VAL A 78 12.43 5.22 12.16
C VAL A 78 11.40 4.34 12.86
N GLY A 79 11.62 3.02 12.86
CA GLY A 79 10.72 2.07 13.52
C GLY A 79 9.43 1.80 12.77
N GLY A 80 9.36 2.20 11.50
CA GLY A 80 8.19 1.94 10.66
C GLY A 80 8.17 0.52 10.10
N ASP A 81 7.01 0.11 9.63
CA ASP A 81 6.78 -1.21 9.06
C ASP A 81 6.21 -1.06 7.66
N LEU A 82 6.82 -1.74 6.69
CA LEU A 82 6.41 -1.68 5.29
C LEU A 82 6.09 -3.10 4.80
N ASN A 83 4.89 -3.28 4.28
CA ASN A 83 4.40 -4.59 3.84
C ASN A 83 3.59 -4.47 2.56
N ALA A 84 3.39 -5.59 1.91
CA ALA A 84 2.53 -5.68 0.75
C ALA A 84 1.87 -7.06 0.70
N PHE A 85 0.73 -7.15 0.04
CA PHE A 85 0.12 -8.43 -0.26
C PHE A 85 -0.64 -8.36 -1.58
N THR A 86 -0.76 -9.51 -2.24
CA THR A 86 -1.50 -9.67 -3.48
C THR A 86 -2.55 -10.74 -3.27
N ASN A 87 -3.80 -10.42 -3.58
CA ASN A 87 -4.88 -11.40 -3.59
C ASN A 87 -5.49 -11.50 -5.00
N LYS A 88 -6.65 -12.12 -5.12
CA LYS A 88 -7.27 -12.35 -6.43
C LYS A 88 -7.70 -11.08 -7.14
N GLU A 89 -8.04 -10.05 -6.40
CA GLU A 89 -8.66 -8.84 -6.94
C GLU A 89 -7.80 -7.59 -6.82
N GLU A 90 -6.84 -7.59 -5.90
CA GLU A 90 -6.06 -6.39 -5.63
C GLU A 90 -4.65 -6.69 -5.15
N THR A 91 -3.78 -5.71 -5.31
CA THR A 91 -2.45 -5.69 -4.73
C THR A 91 -2.36 -4.46 -3.84
N VAL A 92 -1.95 -4.65 -2.60
CA VAL A 92 -1.91 -3.57 -1.62
C VAL A 92 -0.50 -3.41 -1.06
N TYR A 93 -0.01 -2.18 -1.07
CA TYR A 93 1.24 -1.79 -0.43
C TYR A 93 0.88 -0.92 0.76
N HIS A 94 1.30 -1.29 1.96
CA HIS A 94 0.91 -0.55 3.16
C HIS A 94 2.06 -0.38 4.13
N ALA A 95 1.96 0.65 4.95
CA ALA A 95 2.97 0.98 5.94
C ALA A 95 2.34 1.52 7.21
N ALA A 96 3.05 1.33 8.32
CA ALA A 96 2.70 1.91 9.60
C ALA A 96 3.90 2.70 10.09
N VAL A 97 3.70 3.97 10.43
CA VAL A 97 4.76 4.86 10.91
C VAL A 97 4.22 5.74 12.02
N LEU A 98 5.14 6.29 12.84
CA LEU A 98 4.76 7.31 13.79
C LEU A 98 4.33 8.57 13.05
N LYS A 99 3.35 9.26 13.58
CA LYS A 99 2.78 10.47 12.97
C LYS A 99 3.84 11.52 12.63
N GLU A 100 4.86 11.66 13.46
CA GLU A 100 5.93 12.61 13.26
C GLU A 100 6.83 12.28 12.07
N ASN A 101 6.80 11.05 11.57
CA ASN A 101 7.62 10.57 10.46
C ASN A 101 6.84 10.38 9.16
N ILE A 102 5.63 10.93 9.07
CA ILE A 102 4.76 10.72 7.90
C ILE A 102 5.31 11.36 6.62
N ASP A 103 6.09 12.38 6.73
CA ASP A 103 6.76 13.01 5.60
C ASP A 103 8.00 12.19 5.20
#